data_30472f479f06ffd0271d1eb9fd894dfd
#
_entry.id   30472f479f06ffd0271d1eb9fd894dfd
#
_cell.length_a   1.000
_cell.length_b   1.000
_cell.length_c   1.000
_cell.angle_alpha   90.00
_cell.angle_beta   90.00
_cell.angle_gamma   90.00
#
_symmetry.space_group_name_H-M   'P 1'
#
loop_
_entity.id
_entity.type
_entity.pdbx_description
1 polymer ?
#
loop_
_entity_poly.entity_id
_entity_poly.type
_entity_poly.pdbx_seq_one_letter_code
_entity_poly.pdbx_strand_id
1 'polypeptide(L)'
;MTDLRAYLIKRLRRVISGWKEDGIYAISFFVSANPANEYKEYSNVTEFSISYNTESDCVGKGILAEERWNYAFWRQNETPVIRADDADDGMQQLFTWYKEHGVENIGYENMELCYDNDMQYIGKGPVGYYELLMEVAAVAKELQESGFIREKIGRPVPIIVHDLEYPWYVFEATRIANPNNEANAFFSAMKIQGLID
;
A
#
# COMPACT_ATOMS: atom_id res chain seq x y z
N MET A 1 -24.03 -7.93 -1.60
CA MET A 1 -22.82 -7.54 -2.37
C MET A 1 -21.98 -6.69 -1.43
N THR A 2 -20.85 -7.19 -1.05
CA THR A 2 -19.92 -6.50 -0.14
C THR A 2 -19.17 -5.45 -0.97
N ASP A 3 -19.22 -4.21 -0.57
CA ASP A 3 -18.47 -3.15 -1.25
C ASP A 3 -17.17 -2.91 -0.48
N LEU A 4 -16.13 -3.72 -0.80
CA LEU A 4 -14.80 -3.58 -0.20
C LEU A 4 -14.27 -2.15 -0.36
N ARG A 5 -14.50 -1.53 -1.53
CA ARG A 5 -14.06 -0.17 -1.80
C ARG A 5 -14.70 0.84 -0.85
N ALA A 6 -16.01 0.77 -0.68
CA ALA A 6 -16.72 1.65 0.28
C ALA A 6 -16.24 1.42 1.71
N TYR A 7 -16.01 0.15 2.11
CA TYR A 7 -15.42 -0.17 3.41
C TYR A 7 -14.05 0.48 3.58
N LEU A 8 -13.14 0.29 2.62
CA LEU A 8 -11.80 0.87 2.64
C LEU A 8 -11.83 2.39 2.72
N ILE A 9 -12.60 3.06 1.87
CA ILE A 9 -12.74 4.51 1.86
C ILE A 9 -13.21 5.02 3.23
N LYS A 10 -14.25 4.41 3.79
CA LYS A 10 -14.80 4.78 5.10
C LYS A 10 -13.76 4.59 6.21
N ARG A 11 -13.05 3.45 6.23
CA ARG A 11 -12.02 3.14 7.23
C ARG A 11 -10.85 4.10 7.14
N LEU A 12 -10.33 4.31 5.94
CA LEU A 12 -9.21 5.21 5.68
C LEU A 12 -9.53 6.66 6.04
N ARG A 13 -10.70 7.16 5.63
CA ARG A 13 -11.12 8.51 6.02
C ARG A 13 -11.19 8.68 7.53
N ARG A 14 -11.69 7.67 8.27
CA ARG A 14 -11.75 7.70 9.74
C ARG A 14 -10.34 7.78 10.34
N VAL A 15 -9.41 6.91 9.89
CA VAL A 15 -8.04 6.87 10.41
C VAL A 15 -7.30 8.16 10.11
N ILE A 16 -7.27 8.59 8.84
CA ILE A 16 -6.56 9.80 8.41
C ILE A 16 -7.12 11.05 9.09
N SER A 17 -8.45 11.11 9.32
CA SER A 17 -9.07 12.22 10.06
C SER A 17 -8.64 12.29 11.52
N GLY A 18 -8.20 11.19 12.09
CA GLY A 18 -7.68 11.12 13.46
C GLY A 18 -6.25 11.61 13.62
N TRP A 19 -5.49 11.75 12.54
CA TRP A 19 -4.11 12.22 12.59
C TRP A 19 -4.05 13.69 13.01
N LYS A 20 -3.14 14.00 13.93
CA LYS A 20 -2.97 15.34 14.50
C LYS A 20 -1.56 15.89 14.33
N GLU A 21 -0.68 15.11 13.72
CA GLU A 21 0.71 15.48 13.50
C GLU A 21 0.81 16.52 12.38
N ASP A 22 1.64 17.52 12.62
CA ASP A 22 2.01 18.51 11.62
C ASP A 22 3.13 18.00 10.72
N GLY A 23 3.24 18.60 9.52
CA GLY A 23 4.37 18.35 8.63
C GLY A 23 4.36 16.96 7.98
N ILE A 24 3.24 16.25 7.94
CA ILE A 24 3.12 15.01 7.15
C ILE A 24 3.51 15.31 5.70
N TYR A 25 4.49 14.58 5.17
CA TYR A 25 4.95 14.76 3.78
C TYR A 25 4.65 13.57 2.88
N ALA A 26 4.39 12.41 3.45
CA ALA A 26 4.00 11.21 2.70
C ALA A 26 3.14 10.30 3.57
N ILE A 27 2.26 9.55 2.90
CA ILE A 27 1.41 8.53 3.50
C ILE A 27 1.85 7.19 2.91
N SER A 28 2.00 6.17 3.75
CA SER A 28 2.22 4.79 3.34
C SER A 28 0.90 4.03 3.32
N PHE A 29 0.67 3.34 2.23
CA PHE A 29 -0.28 2.25 2.11
C PHE A 29 0.54 0.97 2.01
N PHE A 30 0.70 0.29 3.15
CA PHE A 30 1.53 -0.90 3.26
C PHE A 30 0.67 -2.15 3.06
N VAL A 31 0.95 -2.86 1.96
CA VAL A 31 0.25 -4.09 1.58
C VAL A 31 1.27 -5.22 1.60
N SER A 32 1.02 -6.25 2.36
CA SER A 32 1.92 -7.39 2.50
C SER A 32 1.16 -8.72 2.48
N ALA A 33 1.79 -9.76 1.95
CA ALA A 33 1.30 -11.12 2.07
C ALA A 33 2.02 -11.82 3.22
N ASN A 34 1.27 -12.20 4.23
CA ASN A 34 1.81 -12.80 5.45
C ASN A 34 1.38 -14.26 5.60
N PRO A 35 2.18 -15.11 6.29
CA PRO A 35 1.75 -16.45 6.63
C PRO A 35 0.41 -16.45 7.36
N ALA A 36 -0.53 -17.25 6.88
CA ALA A 36 -1.89 -17.30 7.39
C ALA A 36 -2.02 -18.12 8.67
N ASN A 37 -1.39 -17.68 9.77
CA ASN A 37 -1.36 -18.43 11.03
C ASN A 37 -2.75 -18.74 11.59
N GLU A 38 -3.73 -17.88 11.35
CA GLU A 38 -5.10 -18.03 11.84
C GLU A 38 -6.05 -18.64 10.79
N TYR A 39 -5.72 -18.49 9.52
CA TYR A 39 -6.48 -19.02 8.38
C TYR A 39 -5.74 -20.21 7.78
N LYS A 40 -5.73 -21.34 8.49
CA LYS A 40 -4.95 -22.55 8.16
C LYS A 40 -5.23 -23.15 6.77
N GLU A 41 -6.31 -22.74 6.14
CA GLU A 41 -6.67 -23.16 4.78
C GLU A 41 -5.88 -22.40 3.69
N TYR A 42 -5.21 -21.31 4.05
CA TYR A 42 -4.41 -20.49 3.13
C TYR A 42 -2.95 -20.50 3.52
N SER A 43 -2.04 -20.53 2.53
CA SER A 43 -0.60 -20.44 2.78
C SER A 43 -0.16 -19.03 3.13
N ASN A 44 -0.79 -18.02 2.54
CA ASN A 44 -0.59 -16.60 2.81
C ASN A 44 -1.93 -15.87 2.75
N VAL A 45 -2.04 -14.79 3.50
CA VAL A 45 -3.14 -13.82 3.39
C VAL A 45 -2.56 -12.44 3.18
N THR A 46 -3.28 -11.63 2.41
CA THR A 46 -2.87 -10.25 2.19
C THR A 46 -3.45 -9.36 3.27
N GLU A 47 -2.59 -8.55 3.87
CA GLU A 47 -2.95 -7.56 4.87
C GLU A 47 -2.69 -6.15 4.33
N PHE A 48 -3.37 -5.16 4.90
CA PHE A 48 -3.22 -3.77 4.55
C PHE A 48 -3.24 -2.90 5.80
N SER A 49 -2.24 -2.06 5.92
CA SER A 49 -2.14 -1.03 6.95
C SER A 49 -1.76 0.32 6.35
N ILE A 50 -2.01 1.40 7.11
CA ILE A 50 -1.58 2.74 6.72
C ILE A 50 -0.75 3.39 7.81
N SER A 51 0.18 4.22 7.37
CA SER A 51 1.02 5.06 8.24
C SER A 51 1.37 6.36 7.52
N TYR A 52 2.13 7.22 8.19
CA TYR A 52 2.66 8.45 7.61
C TYR A 52 4.05 8.74 8.14
N ASN A 53 4.78 9.58 7.42
CA ASN A 53 6.03 10.15 7.91
C ASN A 53 5.99 11.67 7.85
N THR A 54 6.78 12.33 8.70
CA THR A 54 6.76 13.79 8.85
C THR A 54 8.10 14.42 8.52
N GLU A 55 8.11 15.72 8.22
CA GLU A 55 9.36 16.46 7.99
C GLU A 55 10.30 16.42 9.21
N SER A 56 9.74 16.31 10.43
CA SER A 56 10.53 16.20 11.65
C SER A 56 11.26 14.86 11.76
N ASP A 57 10.78 13.80 11.10
CA ASP A 57 11.46 12.50 11.08
C ASP A 57 12.64 12.47 10.08
N CYS A 58 12.69 13.44 9.19
CA CYS A 58 13.68 13.53 8.10
C CYS A 58 14.53 14.81 8.17
N VAL A 59 14.75 15.35 9.37
CA VAL A 59 15.57 16.55 9.56
C VAL A 59 16.96 16.36 8.95
N GLY A 60 17.38 17.31 8.10
CA GLY A 60 18.67 17.26 7.42
C GLY A 60 18.76 16.32 6.22
N LYS A 61 17.68 15.62 5.90
CA LYS A 61 17.61 14.74 4.73
C LYS A 61 17.01 15.47 3.52
N GLY A 62 17.73 15.45 2.41
CA GLY A 62 17.26 16.03 1.15
C GLY A 62 16.03 15.31 0.60
N ILE A 63 15.31 15.98 -0.32
CA ILE A 63 14.09 15.44 -0.93
C ILE A 63 14.31 14.12 -1.69
N LEU A 64 15.54 13.83 -2.12
CA LEU A 64 15.92 12.61 -2.84
C LEU A 64 16.63 11.58 -1.95
N ALA A 65 16.77 11.86 -0.64
CA ALA A 65 17.43 10.95 0.27
C ALA A 65 16.61 9.66 0.45
N GLU A 66 17.28 8.52 0.53
CA GLU A 66 16.67 7.21 0.71
C GLU A 66 15.77 7.19 1.96
N GLU A 67 16.24 7.74 3.06
CA GLU A 67 15.54 7.73 4.35
C GLU A 67 14.15 8.40 4.30
N ARG A 68 13.92 9.28 3.30
CA ARG A 68 12.60 9.88 3.11
C ARG A 68 11.60 8.92 2.50
N TRP A 69 12.04 7.96 1.69
CA TRP A 69 11.18 7.17 0.82
C TRP A 69 11.20 5.68 1.09
N ASN A 70 12.27 5.17 1.69
CA ASN A 70 12.36 3.77 2.09
C ASN A 70 11.63 3.59 3.43
N TYR A 71 10.58 2.77 3.39
CA TYR A 71 9.68 2.48 4.52
C TYR A 71 10.43 1.99 5.77
N ALA A 72 11.56 1.30 5.62
CA ALA A 72 12.35 0.80 6.74
C ALA A 72 12.89 1.92 7.67
N PHE A 73 13.00 3.15 7.17
CA PHE A 73 13.43 4.33 7.94
C PHE A 73 12.28 5.14 8.52
N TRP A 74 11.02 4.77 8.22
CA TRP A 74 9.88 5.53 8.70
C TRP A 74 9.55 5.20 10.16
N ARG A 75 8.82 6.10 10.81
CA ARG A 75 8.26 5.80 12.13
C ARG A 75 7.28 4.63 12.02
N GLN A 76 7.33 3.72 12.99
CA GLN A 76 6.47 2.54 13.04
C GLN A 76 5.13 2.94 13.70
N ASN A 77 4.25 3.61 12.94
CA ASN A 77 2.96 4.13 13.40
C ASN A 77 1.78 3.57 12.59
N GLU A 78 1.93 2.33 12.14
CA GLU A 78 0.92 1.65 11.33
C GLU A 78 -0.42 1.53 12.06
N THR A 79 -1.47 1.81 11.31
CA THR A 79 -2.84 1.52 11.71
C THR A 79 -3.39 0.45 10.80
N PRO A 80 -3.80 -0.72 11.32
CA PRO A 80 -4.39 -1.78 10.52
C PRO A 80 -5.71 -1.33 9.86
N VAL A 81 -5.88 -1.73 8.60
CA VAL A 81 -7.11 -1.53 7.82
C VAL A 81 -7.74 -2.89 7.49
N ILE A 82 -6.92 -3.84 7.02
CA ILE A 82 -7.27 -5.25 6.86
C ILE A 82 -6.18 -6.06 7.55
N ARG A 83 -6.53 -6.81 8.58
CA ARG A 83 -5.58 -7.63 9.33
C ARG A 83 -6.26 -8.86 9.91
N ALA A 84 -5.55 -9.99 9.95
CA ALA A 84 -6.07 -11.26 10.40
C ALA A 84 -6.52 -11.26 11.86
N ASP A 85 -5.83 -10.51 12.71
CA ASP A 85 -6.09 -10.40 14.17
C ASP A 85 -6.88 -9.15 14.57
N ASP A 86 -7.40 -8.36 13.60
CA ASP A 86 -8.18 -7.17 13.88
C ASP A 86 -9.61 -7.57 14.32
N ALA A 87 -10.11 -6.90 15.37
CA ALA A 87 -11.50 -7.00 15.79
C ALA A 87 -12.50 -6.40 14.78
N ASP A 88 -12.00 -5.68 13.78
CA ASP A 88 -12.80 -5.15 12.67
C ASP A 88 -13.00 -6.25 11.61
N ASP A 89 -14.07 -6.19 10.84
CA ASP A 89 -14.46 -7.21 9.86
C ASP A 89 -13.70 -7.12 8.52
N GLY A 90 -12.60 -6.39 8.46
CA GLY A 90 -11.85 -6.10 7.23
C GLY A 90 -11.40 -7.35 6.47
N MET A 91 -10.88 -8.35 7.16
CA MET A 91 -10.46 -9.60 6.53
C MET A 91 -11.67 -10.39 5.97
N GLN A 92 -12.79 -10.40 6.69
CA GLN A 92 -14.01 -11.04 6.19
C GLN A 92 -14.58 -10.32 4.96
N GLN A 93 -14.52 -8.98 4.94
CA GLN A 93 -14.88 -8.18 3.77
C GLN A 93 -14.01 -8.55 2.57
N LEU A 94 -12.69 -8.69 2.78
CA LEU A 94 -11.74 -9.07 1.75
C LEU A 94 -12.04 -10.46 1.18
N PHE A 95 -12.22 -11.48 2.02
CA PHE A 95 -12.54 -12.83 1.53
C PHE A 95 -13.87 -12.89 0.79
N THR A 96 -14.86 -12.14 1.23
CA THR A 96 -16.13 -12.03 0.52
C THR A 96 -15.93 -11.40 -0.86
N TRP A 97 -15.13 -10.34 -0.94
CA TRP A 97 -14.78 -9.67 -2.18
C TRP A 97 -14.02 -10.60 -3.13
N TYR A 98 -13.03 -11.35 -2.64
CA TYR A 98 -12.31 -12.36 -3.44
C TYR A 98 -13.28 -13.37 -4.06
N LYS A 99 -14.19 -13.91 -3.26
CA LYS A 99 -15.19 -14.86 -3.72
C LYS A 99 -16.11 -14.27 -4.81
N GLU A 100 -16.59 -13.05 -4.62
CA GLU A 100 -17.45 -12.34 -5.57
C GLU A 100 -16.72 -12.03 -6.90
N HIS A 101 -15.39 -11.90 -6.87
CA HIS A 101 -14.54 -11.63 -8.04
C HIS A 101 -13.88 -12.90 -8.63
N GLY A 102 -14.24 -14.08 -8.15
CA GLY A 102 -13.73 -15.34 -8.66
C GLY A 102 -12.23 -15.55 -8.39
N VAL A 103 -11.68 -14.92 -7.34
CA VAL A 103 -10.31 -15.15 -6.90
C VAL A 103 -10.25 -16.45 -6.11
N GLU A 104 -9.63 -17.46 -6.71
CA GLU A 104 -9.48 -18.82 -6.16
C GLU A 104 -8.02 -19.08 -5.80
N ASN A 105 -7.77 -20.07 -4.93
CA ASN A 105 -6.42 -20.46 -4.49
C ASN A 105 -5.64 -19.34 -3.80
N ILE A 106 -6.32 -18.57 -2.96
CA ILE A 106 -5.73 -17.44 -2.21
C ILE A 106 -4.45 -17.88 -1.51
N GLY A 107 -3.42 -17.06 -1.63
CA GLY A 107 -2.12 -17.29 -1.02
C GLY A 107 -1.19 -18.24 -1.78
N TYR A 108 -1.66 -18.87 -2.87
CA TYR A 108 -0.79 -19.70 -3.71
C TYR A 108 0.09 -18.82 -4.62
N GLU A 109 1.35 -19.19 -4.75
CA GLU A 109 2.27 -18.57 -5.69
C GLU A 109 3.04 -19.65 -6.48
N ASN A 110 3.02 -19.53 -7.79
CA ASN A 110 3.81 -20.42 -8.65
C ASN A 110 5.23 -19.82 -8.83
N MET A 111 6.14 -20.23 -7.98
CA MET A 111 7.53 -19.74 -7.97
C MET A 111 8.29 -20.02 -9.26
N GLU A 112 7.92 -21.06 -10.02
CA GLU A 112 8.59 -21.39 -11.30
C GLU A 112 8.32 -20.34 -12.38
N LEU A 113 7.24 -19.58 -12.25
CA LEU A 113 6.83 -18.53 -13.20
C LEU A 113 7.13 -17.11 -12.71
N CYS A 114 7.76 -16.98 -11.55
CA CYS A 114 7.98 -15.67 -10.93
C CYS A 114 9.22 -14.93 -11.42
N TYR A 115 10.09 -15.57 -12.21
CA TYR A 115 11.34 -14.97 -12.68
C TYR A 115 11.50 -15.14 -14.18
N ASP A 116 12.05 -14.14 -14.83
CA ASP A 116 12.45 -14.21 -16.24
C ASP A 116 13.85 -14.82 -16.41
N ASN A 117 14.35 -14.82 -17.66
CA ASN A 117 15.67 -15.37 -17.99
C ASN A 117 16.84 -14.62 -17.36
N ASP A 118 16.63 -13.36 -17.00
CA ASP A 118 17.62 -12.49 -16.36
C ASP A 118 17.45 -12.48 -14.82
N MET A 119 16.65 -13.42 -14.28
CA MET A 119 16.34 -13.55 -12.85
C MET A 119 15.62 -12.31 -12.26
N GLN A 120 14.94 -11.53 -13.11
CA GLN A 120 14.10 -10.43 -12.62
C GLN A 120 12.73 -10.98 -12.20
N TYR A 121 12.24 -10.50 -11.06
CA TYR A 121 10.92 -10.90 -10.57
C TYR A 121 9.81 -10.32 -11.44
N ILE A 122 9.09 -11.18 -12.13
CA ILE A 122 7.95 -10.84 -13.01
C ILE A 122 6.60 -11.35 -12.44
N GLY A 123 6.63 -12.00 -11.29
CA GLY A 123 5.45 -12.45 -10.57
C GLY A 123 4.59 -11.29 -10.07
N LYS A 124 3.45 -11.65 -9.49
CA LYS A 124 2.47 -10.69 -8.91
C LYS A 124 2.23 -10.93 -7.43
N GLY A 125 3.16 -11.62 -6.76
CA GLY A 125 2.95 -12.11 -5.41
C GLY A 125 1.97 -13.30 -5.36
N PRO A 126 1.63 -13.75 -4.17
CA PRO A 126 0.62 -14.79 -3.98
C PRO A 126 -0.76 -14.35 -4.50
N VAL A 127 -1.57 -15.31 -4.94
CA VAL A 127 -2.95 -15.03 -5.40
C VAL A 127 -3.71 -14.26 -4.33
N GLY A 128 -4.39 -13.21 -4.73
CA GLY A 128 -5.10 -12.26 -3.87
C GLY A 128 -4.28 -11.02 -3.50
N TYR A 129 -2.95 -11.11 -3.54
CA TYR A 129 -2.09 -9.97 -3.22
C TYR A 129 -2.21 -8.84 -4.25
N TYR A 130 -1.95 -9.12 -5.52
CA TYR A 130 -2.02 -8.11 -6.58
C TYR A 130 -3.43 -7.54 -6.76
N GLU A 131 -4.45 -8.36 -6.60
CA GLU A 131 -5.84 -7.97 -6.67
C GLU A 131 -6.17 -6.91 -5.60
N LEU A 132 -5.81 -7.17 -4.34
CA LEU A 132 -6.00 -6.19 -3.26
C LEU A 132 -5.11 -4.95 -3.47
N LEU A 133 -3.85 -5.13 -3.89
CA LEU A 133 -2.93 -4.02 -4.15
C LEU A 133 -3.52 -3.02 -5.15
N MET A 134 -4.12 -3.51 -6.24
CA MET A 134 -4.74 -2.66 -7.26
C MET A 134 -6.02 -1.99 -6.75
N GLU A 135 -6.81 -2.67 -5.93
CA GLU A 135 -7.99 -2.06 -5.29
C GLU A 135 -7.58 -0.97 -4.28
N VAL A 136 -6.54 -1.21 -3.50
CA VAL A 136 -5.94 -0.21 -2.58
C VAL A 136 -5.43 1.01 -3.35
N ALA A 137 -4.75 0.80 -4.48
CA ALA A 137 -4.28 1.88 -5.35
C ALA A 137 -5.44 2.71 -5.93
N ALA A 138 -6.53 2.04 -6.35
CA ALA A 138 -7.74 2.72 -6.84
C ALA A 138 -8.43 3.54 -5.75
N VAL A 139 -8.49 3.02 -4.52
CA VAL A 139 -9.01 3.76 -3.35
C VAL A 139 -8.12 4.97 -3.02
N ALA A 140 -6.80 4.82 -3.05
CA ALA A 140 -5.87 5.92 -2.85
C ALA A 140 -6.09 7.04 -3.88
N LYS A 141 -6.24 6.67 -5.17
CA LYS A 141 -6.58 7.59 -6.24
C LYS A 141 -7.87 8.36 -5.95
N GLU A 142 -8.93 7.68 -5.53
CA GLU A 142 -10.20 8.33 -5.18
C GLU A 142 -10.06 9.31 -4.02
N LEU A 143 -9.28 8.97 -2.99
CA LEU A 143 -8.99 9.87 -1.88
C LEU A 143 -8.22 11.12 -2.33
N GLN A 144 -7.30 11.00 -3.29
CA GLN A 144 -6.58 12.13 -3.90
C GLN A 144 -7.54 12.99 -4.77
N GLU A 145 -8.25 12.37 -5.71
CA GLU A 145 -9.15 13.07 -6.64
C GLU A 145 -10.32 13.77 -5.96
N SER A 146 -10.84 13.20 -4.85
CA SER A 146 -11.86 13.85 -4.04
C SER A 146 -11.36 15.08 -3.26
N GLY A 147 -10.04 15.33 -3.25
CA GLY A 147 -9.41 16.40 -2.49
C GLY A 147 -9.31 16.12 -0.99
N PHE A 148 -9.75 14.96 -0.51
CA PHE A 148 -9.77 14.62 0.91
C PHE A 148 -8.38 14.67 1.56
N ILE A 149 -7.36 14.11 0.90
CA ILE A 149 -5.97 14.13 1.42
C ILE A 149 -5.47 15.57 1.57
N ARG A 150 -5.65 16.38 0.51
CA ARG A 150 -5.25 17.79 0.53
C ARG A 150 -5.97 18.60 1.62
N GLU A 151 -7.25 18.36 1.80
CA GLU A 151 -8.06 19.03 2.85
C GLU A 151 -7.55 18.68 4.25
N LYS A 152 -7.27 17.39 4.50
CA LYS A 152 -6.88 16.89 5.82
C LYS A 152 -5.45 17.21 6.20
N ILE A 153 -4.53 17.13 5.26
CA ILE A 153 -3.10 17.39 5.49
C ILE A 153 -2.75 18.86 5.28
N GLY A 154 -3.64 19.64 4.64
CA GLY A 154 -3.41 21.05 4.31
C GLY A 154 -2.58 21.28 3.05
N ARG A 155 -2.07 20.22 2.42
CA ARG A 155 -1.30 20.26 1.18
C ARG A 155 -1.41 18.93 0.43
N PRO A 156 -1.12 18.89 -0.89
CA PRO A 156 -0.93 17.64 -1.59
C PRO A 156 0.27 16.88 -1.01
N VAL A 157 0.09 15.60 -0.72
CA VAL A 157 1.16 14.68 -0.32
C VAL A 157 1.01 13.36 -1.06
N PRO A 158 2.10 12.67 -1.41
CA PRO A 158 2.00 11.37 -2.07
C PRO A 158 1.44 10.30 -1.13
N ILE A 159 0.68 9.38 -1.71
CA ILE A 159 0.39 8.09 -1.11
C ILE A 159 1.32 7.07 -1.76
N ILE A 160 2.28 6.58 -1.01
CA ILE A 160 3.23 5.58 -1.48
C ILE A 160 2.68 4.20 -1.12
N VAL A 161 2.49 3.37 -2.12
CA VAL A 161 2.16 1.97 -1.90
C VAL A 161 3.46 1.25 -1.61
N HIS A 162 3.56 0.64 -0.45
CA HIS A 162 4.75 -0.09 0.01
C HIS A 162 4.47 -1.58 0.14
N ASP A 163 5.54 -2.36 -0.02
CA ASP A 163 5.72 -3.74 0.41
C ASP A 163 7.08 -3.80 1.10
N LEU A 164 7.50 -4.96 1.58
CA LEU A 164 8.84 -5.18 2.14
C LEU A 164 9.95 -5.03 1.07
N GLU A 165 9.60 -5.29 -0.18
CA GLU A 165 10.48 -5.17 -1.35
C GLU A 165 9.94 -4.10 -2.30
N TYR A 166 10.70 -3.84 -3.37
CA TYR A 166 10.31 -2.90 -4.43
C TYR A 166 10.03 -3.61 -5.77
N PRO A 167 9.09 -4.58 -5.84
CA PRO A 167 8.72 -5.19 -7.11
C PRO A 167 8.00 -4.18 -8.02
N TRP A 168 8.00 -4.44 -9.32
CA TRP A 168 7.46 -3.54 -10.34
C TRP A 168 6.01 -3.07 -10.06
N TYR A 169 5.17 -3.93 -9.49
CA TYR A 169 3.76 -3.63 -9.23
C TYR A 169 3.55 -2.61 -8.10
N VAL A 170 4.48 -2.49 -7.17
CA VAL A 170 4.46 -1.45 -6.12
C VAL A 170 4.60 -0.07 -6.74
N PHE A 171 5.48 0.09 -7.74
CA PHE A 171 5.61 1.33 -8.49
C PHE A 171 4.39 1.63 -9.34
N GLU A 172 3.80 0.60 -9.97
CA GLU A 172 2.54 0.73 -10.71
C GLU A 172 1.41 1.23 -9.80
N ALA A 173 1.21 0.57 -8.65
CA ALA A 173 0.21 0.95 -7.65
C ALA A 173 0.41 2.40 -7.15
N THR A 174 1.67 2.79 -6.89
CA THR A 174 1.99 4.16 -6.48
C THR A 174 1.68 5.18 -7.59
N ARG A 175 1.92 4.85 -8.87
CA ARG A 175 1.52 5.74 -9.98
C ARG A 175 0.00 5.92 -10.05
N ILE A 176 -0.75 4.84 -9.92
CA ILE A 176 -2.22 4.87 -9.91
C ILE A 176 -2.73 5.72 -8.73
N ALA A 177 -2.15 5.54 -7.55
CA ALA A 177 -2.54 6.24 -6.33
C ALA A 177 -2.36 7.77 -6.40
N ASN A 178 -1.49 8.27 -7.30
CA ASN A 178 -1.08 9.68 -7.36
C ASN A 178 -1.31 10.30 -8.75
N PRO A 179 -2.57 10.50 -9.16
CA PRO A 179 -2.93 10.87 -10.54
C PRO A 179 -2.46 12.27 -10.95
N ASN A 180 -2.16 13.17 -10.00
CA ASN A 180 -1.72 14.54 -10.26
C ASN A 180 -0.21 14.72 -9.99
N ASN A 181 0.57 13.66 -10.13
CA ASN A 181 2.03 13.67 -9.93
C ASN A 181 2.48 13.97 -8.49
N GLU A 182 1.67 13.71 -7.49
CA GLU A 182 2.01 13.91 -6.08
C GLU A 182 3.29 13.14 -5.67
N ALA A 183 3.55 11.98 -6.30
CA ALA A 183 4.69 11.11 -6.02
C ALA A 183 5.95 11.39 -6.87
N ASN A 184 6.04 12.51 -7.61
CA ASN A 184 7.20 12.78 -8.48
C ASN A 184 8.54 12.74 -7.75
N ALA A 185 8.61 13.28 -6.53
CA ALA A 185 9.85 13.27 -5.74
C ALA A 185 10.26 11.83 -5.33
N PHE A 186 9.29 10.98 -4.99
CA PHE A 186 9.51 9.56 -4.74
C PHE A 186 10.11 8.87 -5.98
N PHE A 187 9.47 8.99 -7.15
CA PHE A 187 9.98 8.38 -8.37
C PHE A 187 11.37 8.90 -8.77
N SER A 188 11.63 10.18 -8.56
CA SER A 188 12.97 10.73 -8.80
C SER A 188 14.02 10.14 -7.87
N ALA A 189 13.68 9.91 -6.60
CA ALA A 189 14.56 9.25 -5.65
C ALA A 189 14.81 7.77 -6.04
N MET A 190 13.76 7.04 -6.40
CA MET A 190 13.87 5.63 -6.83
C MET A 190 14.74 5.48 -8.09
N LYS A 191 14.62 6.42 -9.04
CA LYS A 191 15.48 6.45 -10.22
C LYS A 191 16.95 6.69 -9.87
N ILE A 192 17.25 7.62 -8.98
CA ILE A 192 18.62 7.89 -8.52
C ILE A 192 19.21 6.68 -7.79
N GLN A 193 18.40 5.92 -7.07
CA GLN A 193 18.80 4.68 -6.38
C GLN A 193 18.91 3.48 -7.33
N GLY A 194 18.53 3.63 -8.61
CA GLY A 194 18.59 2.55 -9.61
C GLY A 194 17.52 1.47 -9.45
N LEU A 195 16.44 1.78 -8.74
CA LEU A 195 15.31 0.86 -8.53
C LEU A 195 14.30 0.91 -9.68
N ILE A 196 14.33 1.96 -10.49
CA ILE A 196 13.53 2.12 -11.71
C ILE A 196 14.34 2.85 -12.77
N ASP A 197 13.97 2.71 -14.06
CA ASP A 197 14.54 3.38 -15.23
C ASP A 197 14.18 4.87 -15.35
#